data_bd98d9cd6048b3ae654a954511d6dd83
#
_entry.id   bd98d9cd6048b3ae654a954511d6dd83
#
_cell.length_a   1.000
_cell.length_b   1.000
_cell.length_c   1.000
_cell.angle_alpha   90.00
_cell.angle_beta   90.00
_cell.angle_gamma   90.00
#
_symmetry.space_group_name_H-M   'P 1'
#
loop_
_entity.id
_entity.type
_entity.pdbx_description
1 polymer ?
#
loop_
_entity_poly.entity_id
_entity_poly.type
_entity_poly.pdbx_seq_one_letter_code
_entity_poly.pdbx_strand_id
1 'polypeptide(L)' 'MAQTTNFGKDIKHRLVDLDKTQAWLIEQVKEKTGLYFDSSYLWKVMAGELATPKIVEAIKEVLGI' A
#
# COMPACT_ATOMS: atom_id res chain seq x y z
N MET A 1 8.16 -12.02 -15.25
CA MET A 1 8.22 -10.60 -14.87
C MET A 1 7.09 -10.28 -13.92
N ALA A 2 7.41 -9.69 -12.79
CA ALA A 2 6.37 -9.31 -11.83
C ALA A 2 5.47 -8.24 -12.45
N GLN A 3 4.17 -8.46 -12.37
CA GLN A 3 3.19 -7.53 -12.92
C GLN A 3 2.66 -6.67 -11.77
N THR A 4 2.95 -5.38 -11.83
CA THR A 4 2.36 -4.45 -10.89
C THR A 4 0.97 -4.09 -11.38
N THR A 5 -0.04 -4.25 -10.52
CA THR A 5 -1.42 -3.91 -10.86
C THR A 5 -1.57 -2.39 -11.00
N ASN A 6 -2.72 -1.96 -11.55
CA ASN A 6 -3.03 -0.53 -11.60
C ASN A 6 -3.04 0.08 -10.20
N PHE A 7 -3.56 -0.64 -9.22
CA PHE A 7 -3.55 -0.19 -7.83
C PHE A 7 -2.11 -0.04 -7.31
N GLY A 8 -1.23 -0.98 -7.64
CA GLY A 8 0.18 -0.88 -7.28
C GLY A 8 0.86 0.33 -7.89
N LYS A 9 0.55 0.63 -9.14
CA LYS A 9 1.06 1.83 -9.81
C LYS A 9 0.54 3.10 -9.15
N ASP A 10 -0.73 3.13 -8.81
CA ASP A 10 -1.33 4.27 -8.12
C ASP A 10 -0.65 4.53 -6.78
N ILE A 11 -0.35 3.47 -6.04
CA ILE A 11 0.37 3.58 -4.78
C ILE A 11 1.73 4.24 -5.00
N LYS A 12 2.49 3.74 -5.97
CA LYS A 12 3.82 4.28 -6.28
C LYS A 12 3.75 5.75 -6.68
N HIS A 13 2.84 6.08 -7.58
CA HIS A 13 2.67 7.46 -8.06
C HIS A 13 2.29 8.39 -6.92
N ARG A 14 1.38 7.95 -6.06
CA ARG A 14 0.93 8.79 -4.96
C ARG A 14 2.01 9.02 -3.93
N LEU A 15 2.84 8.01 -3.65
CA LEU A 15 3.97 8.17 -2.75
C LEU A 15 4.96 9.20 -3.28
N VAL A 16 5.22 9.17 -4.59
CA VAL A 16 6.08 10.17 -5.24
C VAL A 16 5.47 11.56 -5.10
N ASP A 17 4.17 11.69 -5.37
CA ASP A 17 3.46 12.98 -5.27
C ASP A 17 3.53 13.54 -3.85
N LEU A 18 3.43 12.68 -2.85
CA LEU A 18 3.47 13.08 -1.44
C LEU A 18 4.88 13.20 -0.89
N ASP A 19 5.88 12.81 -1.68
CA ASP A 19 7.28 12.76 -1.26
C ASP A 19 7.45 11.87 -0.02
N LYS A 20 6.79 10.71 -0.04
CA LYS A 20 6.82 9.74 1.05
C LYS A 20 7.37 8.40 0.58
N THR A 21 7.85 7.60 1.52
CA THR A 21 8.43 6.29 1.25
C THR A 21 7.40 5.18 1.47
N GLN A 22 7.73 3.99 0.97
CA GLN A 22 6.93 2.81 1.27
C GLN A 22 6.97 2.48 2.76
N ALA A 23 8.11 2.70 3.42
CA ALA A 23 8.22 2.50 4.87
C ALA A 23 7.24 3.40 5.63
N TRP A 24 7.09 4.64 5.21
CA TRP A 24 6.12 5.55 5.79
C TRP A 24 4.69 5.00 5.62
N LEU A 25 4.36 4.53 4.41
CA LEU A 25 3.04 3.97 4.15
C LEU A 25 2.75 2.77 5.04
N ILE A 26 3.73 1.88 5.20
CA ILE A 26 3.58 0.71 6.05
C ILE A 26 3.24 1.12 7.48
N GLU A 27 3.95 2.10 8.03
CA GLU A 27 3.69 2.60 9.37
C GLU A 27 2.28 3.19 9.50
N GLN A 28 1.84 3.95 8.51
CA GLN A 28 0.51 4.56 8.51
C GLN A 28 -0.58 3.49 8.49
N VAL A 29 -0.42 2.47 7.66
CA VAL A 29 -1.40 1.39 7.56
C VAL A 29 -1.46 0.58 8.86
N LYS A 30 -0.31 0.30 9.47
CA LYS A 30 -0.26 -0.42 10.75
C LYS A 30 -1.00 0.35 11.84
N GLU A 31 -0.76 1.65 11.94
CA GLU A 31 -1.42 2.50 12.92
C GLU A 31 -2.93 2.56 12.69
N LYS A 32 -3.33 2.66 11.43
CA LYS A 32 -4.74 2.82 11.07
C LYS A 32 -5.55 1.55 11.29
N THR A 33 -4.96 0.39 11.00
CA THR A 33 -5.68 -0.89 11.05
C THR A 33 -5.43 -1.68 12.32
N GLY A 34 -4.27 -1.48 12.96
CA GLY A 34 -3.83 -2.33 14.06
C GLY A 34 -3.46 -3.73 13.61
N LEU A 35 -3.34 -3.98 12.32
CA LEU A 35 -3.03 -5.29 11.75
C LEU A 35 -1.55 -5.39 11.41
N TYR A 36 -1.06 -6.64 11.33
CA TYR A 36 0.29 -6.90 10.86
C TYR A 36 0.41 -6.44 9.39
N PHE A 37 1.46 -5.69 9.11
CA PHE A 37 1.73 -5.22 7.76
C PHE A 37 3.21 -4.90 7.63
N ASP A 38 3.86 -5.43 6.60
CA ASP A 38 5.29 -5.21 6.36
C ASP A 38 5.55 -5.00 4.87
N SER A 39 6.82 -4.87 4.49
CA SER A 39 7.19 -4.62 3.10
C SER A 39 6.82 -5.78 2.18
N SER A 40 6.95 -7.01 2.66
CA SER A 40 6.54 -8.19 1.88
C SER A 40 5.04 -8.19 1.63
N TYR A 41 4.26 -7.83 2.64
CA TYR A 41 2.82 -7.73 2.52
C TYR A 41 2.43 -6.66 1.51
N LEU A 42 3.03 -5.49 1.63
CA LEU A 42 2.79 -4.38 0.70
C LEU A 42 3.12 -4.81 -0.74
N TRP A 43 4.24 -5.48 -0.94
CA TRP A 43 4.63 -5.95 -2.27
C TRP A 43 3.57 -6.88 -2.86
N LYS A 44 3.04 -7.81 -2.05
CA LYS A 44 2.00 -8.75 -2.50
C LYS A 44 0.71 -8.03 -2.85
N VAL A 45 0.34 -7.03 -2.06
CA VAL A 45 -0.84 -6.21 -2.36
C VAL A 45 -0.65 -5.47 -3.69
N MET A 46 0.51 -4.87 -3.89
CA MET A 46 0.81 -4.14 -5.13
C MET A 46 0.87 -5.05 -6.35
N ALA A 47 1.29 -6.29 -6.15
CA ALA A 47 1.35 -7.28 -7.23
C ALA A 47 -0.01 -7.95 -7.50
N GLY A 48 -1.02 -7.68 -6.68
CA GLY A 48 -2.33 -8.27 -6.83
C GLY A 48 -2.48 -9.65 -6.24
N GLU A 49 -1.50 -10.11 -5.44
CA GLU A 49 -1.53 -11.44 -4.83
C GLU A 49 -2.37 -11.47 -3.56
N LEU A 50 -2.51 -10.33 -2.88
CA LEU A 50 -3.33 -10.18 -1.68
C LEU A 50 -4.22 -8.95 -1.84
N ALA A 51 -5.43 -9.06 -1.38
CA ALA A 51 -6.40 -7.96 -1.46
C ALA A 51 -7.25 -7.92 -0.19
N THR A 52 -6.61 -7.97 0.98
CA THR A 52 -7.30 -7.87 2.26
C THR A 52 -8.06 -6.54 2.31
N PRO A 53 -9.40 -6.56 2.41
CA PRO A 53 -10.19 -5.34 2.29
C PRO A 53 -9.78 -4.23 3.26
N LYS A 54 -9.53 -4.55 4.52
CA LYS A 54 -9.11 -3.55 5.50
C LYS A 54 -7.79 -2.88 5.15
N ILE A 55 -6.86 -3.66 4.63
CA ILE A 55 -5.54 -3.15 4.23
C ILE A 55 -5.68 -2.27 2.99
N VAL A 56 -6.44 -2.74 2.00
CA VAL A 56 -6.66 -1.96 0.76
C VAL A 56 -7.34 -0.63 1.08
N GLU A 57 -8.38 -0.65 1.90
CA GLU A 57 -9.08 0.57 2.30
C GLU A 57 -8.17 1.53 3.06
N ALA A 58 -7.35 1.00 3.98
CA ALA A 58 -6.41 1.83 4.74
C ALA A 58 -5.40 2.50 3.81
N ILE A 59 -4.85 1.76 2.84
CA ILE A 59 -3.92 2.31 1.88
C ILE A 59 -4.58 3.44 1.08
N LYS A 60 -5.79 3.21 0.60
CA LYS A 60 -6.53 4.22 -0.17
C LYS A 60 -6.78 5.48 0.66
N GLU A 61 -7.17 5.32 1.92
CA GLU A 61 -7.44 6.45 2.80
C GLU A 61 -6.17 7.24 3.10
N VAL A 62 -5.08 6.55 3.39
CA VAL A 62 -3.79 7.19 3.69
C VAL A 62 -3.30 7.99 2.49
N LEU A 63 -3.44 7.43 1.31
CA LEU A 63 -2.93 8.05 0.08
C LEU A 63 -3.95 8.96 -0.62
N GLY A 64 -5.21 8.90 -0.24
CA GLY A 64 -6.25 9.73 -0.85
C GLY A 64 -6.60 9.30 -2.27
N ILE A 65 -6.63 8.01 -2.51
CA ILE A 65 -6.91 7.48 -3.86
C ILE A 65 -8.12 6.57 -3.90
#